data_4d892d44f216e707e17cb18e2849d456
#
_entry.id   4d892d44f216e707e17cb18e2849d456
#
_cell.length_a   1.000
_cell.length_b   1.000
_cell.length_c   1.000
_cell.angle_alpha   90.00
_cell.angle_beta   90.00
_cell.angle_gamma   90.00
#
_symmetry.space_group_name_H-M   'P 1'
#
loop_
_entity.id
_entity.type
_entity.pdbx_description
1 polymer ?
#
loop_
_entity_poly.entity_id
_entity_poly.type
_entity_poly.pdbx_seq_one_letter_code
_entity_poly.pdbx_strand_id
1 'polypeptide(L)'
;MCIRDSSYMPQNNMEDAPLAVCNDSITRLEDSLNDIIPDNANKPYDMAEVIRAIVDNGEYLESAPGYAKNIITCFARFNGQSVGIVANQPKFMAGVLDINASRKAARFVRFCDAFNIPLVTLVDVPGFLPGTTQEYGGVITHGAKLLFAYCEATVPKVTVTLRKAYGGAYIVMSSKHIRGDINYAWPTAEIAVM
;
A
#
# COMPACT_ATOMS: atom_id res chain seq x y z
N MET A 1 17.43 16.79 7.16
CA MET A 1 16.22 15.97 7.39
C MET A 1 15.05 16.93 7.60
N CYS A 2 13.96 16.75 6.91
CA CYS A 2 12.80 17.63 7.04
C CYS A 2 12.05 17.28 8.33
N ILE A 3 11.62 18.29 9.11
CA ILE A 3 10.85 18.09 10.36
C ILE A 3 9.60 17.24 10.09
N ARG A 4 8.99 17.41 8.93
CA ARG A 4 7.82 16.64 8.50
C ARG A 4 8.11 15.15 8.38
N ASP A 5 9.26 14.78 7.79
CA ASP A 5 9.64 13.39 7.59
C ASP A 5 9.93 12.71 8.94
N SER A 6 10.67 13.42 9.81
CA SER A 6 11.04 12.90 11.13
C SER A 6 9.87 12.75 12.11
N SER A 7 8.72 13.39 11.82
CA SER A 7 7.54 13.23 12.66
C SER A 7 6.85 11.88 12.52
N TYR A 8 7.12 11.13 11.44
CA TYR A 8 6.53 9.80 11.21
C TYR A 8 7.43 8.65 11.66
N MET A 9 8.70 8.92 11.93
CA MET A 9 9.70 7.88 12.15
C MET A 9 10.34 7.99 13.52
N PRO A 10 10.67 6.87 14.17
CA PRO A 10 11.49 6.89 15.39
C PRO A 10 12.92 7.32 15.08
N GLN A 11 13.68 7.72 16.09
CA GLN A 11 15.09 8.09 15.91
C GLN A 11 15.99 6.89 15.64
N ASN A 12 15.58 5.72 16.11
CA ASN A 12 16.25 4.43 15.94
C ASN A 12 15.23 3.29 16.00
N ASN A 13 15.66 2.06 15.75
CA ASN A 13 14.79 0.88 15.71
C ASN A 13 14.44 0.29 17.11
N MET A 14 14.88 0.91 18.19
CA MET A 14 14.57 0.52 19.56
C MET A 14 13.48 1.41 20.18
N GLU A 15 13.08 2.45 19.49
CA GLU A 15 12.05 3.40 19.91
C GLU A 15 10.82 3.27 19.03
N ASP A 16 9.67 3.61 19.59
CA ASP A 16 8.42 3.72 18.84
C ASP A 16 8.38 5.02 18.03
N ALA A 17 7.64 5.01 16.92
CA ALA A 17 7.38 6.21 16.15
C ALA A 17 6.62 7.25 17.01
N PRO A 18 6.92 8.56 16.85
CA PRO A 18 6.25 9.60 17.62
C PRO A 18 4.73 9.57 17.43
N LEU A 19 4.00 9.61 18.53
CA LEU A 19 2.55 9.76 18.51
C LEU A 19 2.18 11.21 18.22
N ALA A 20 1.18 11.41 17.37
CA ALA A 20 0.57 12.73 17.13
C ALA A 20 -0.78 12.83 17.81
N VAL A 21 -1.19 14.06 18.13
CA VAL A 21 -2.55 14.29 18.60
C VAL A 21 -3.51 14.05 17.45
N CYS A 22 -4.46 13.16 17.65
CA CYS A 22 -5.55 12.89 16.72
C CYS A 22 -6.85 13.46 17.30
N ASN A 23 -7.55 14.27 16.49
CA ASN A 23 -8.87 14.82 16.84
C ASN A 23 -10.00 14.06 16.15
N ASP A 24 -9.67 13.10 15.28
CA ASP A 24 -10.66 12.28 14.59
C ASP A 24 -11.28 11.26 15.55
N SER A 25 -12.56 11.04 15.40
CA SER A 25 -13.24 9.99 16.17
C SER A 25 -12.79 8.61 15.71
N ILE A 26 -12.48 7.72 16.63
CA ILE A 26 -12.17 6.30 16.35
C ILE A 26 -13.35 5.58 15.66
N THR A 27 -14.57 6.11 15.81
CA THR A 27 -15.79 5.59 15.20
C THR A 27 -16.21 6.38 13.96
N ARG A 28 -15.32 7.21 13.38
CA ARG A 28 -15.61 7.98 12.18
C ARG A 28 -16.02 7.05 11.02
N LEU A 29 -17.12 7.38 10.39
CA LEU A 29 -17.55 6.78 9.14
C LEU A 29 -17.38 7.81 8.02
N GLU A 30 -16.88 7.36 6.89
CA GLU A 30 -16.58 8.23 5.75
C GLU A 30 -17.43 7.80 4.55
N ASP A 31 -18.59 8.45 4.37
CA ASP A 31 -19.55 8.09 3.34
C ASP A 31 -19.02 8.30 1.91
N SER A 32 -18.06 9.21 1.73
CA SER A 32 -17.43 9.45 0.42
C SER A 32 -16.74 8.22 -0.16
N LEU A 33 -16.33 7.28 0.68
CA LEU A 33 -15.71 6.04 0.24
C LEU A 33 -16.65 5.17 -0.61
N ASN A 34 -17.95 5.30 -0.46
CA ASN A 34 -18.91 4.55 -1.26
C ASN A 34 -18.90 4.97 -2.73
N ASP A 35 -18.53 6.23 -3.01
CA ASP A 35 -18.59 6.82 -4.36
C ASP A 35 -17.21 6.90 -5.05
N ILE A 36 -16.10 6.83 -4.29
CA ILE A 36 -14.73 6.98 -4.85
C ILE A 36 -14.41 5.83 -5.79
N ILE A 37 -14.82 4.59 -5.44
CA ILE A 37 -14.51 3.41 -6.25
C ILE A 37 -15.65 3.21 -7.25
N PRO A 38 -15.39 3.37 -8.57
CA PRO A 38 -16.43 3.21 -9.56
C PRO A 38 -16.84 1.74 -9.72
N ASP A 39 -18.15 1.51 -9.95
CA ASP A 39 -18.71 0.18 -10.24
C ASP A 39 -18.11 -0.43 -11.51
N ASN A 40 -17.77 0.43 -12.49
CA ASN A 40 -17.10 -0.03 -13.70
C ASN A 40 -15.62 -0.35 -13.43
N ALA A 41 -15.27 -1.63 -13.49
CA ALA A 41 -13.93 -2.13 -13.26
C ALA A 41 -12.84 -1.51 -14.16
N ASN A 42 -13.21 -0.95 -15.32
CA ASN A 42 -12.27 -0.34 -16.27
C ASN A 42 -12.11 1.18 -16.07
N LYS A 43 -12.96 1.80 -15.26
CA LYS A 43 -12.86 3.23 -14.97
C LYS A 43 -11.74 3.46 -13.94
N PRO A 44 -10.70 4.24 -14.25
CA PRO A 44 -9.66 4.57 -13.27
C PRO A 44 -10.20 5.52 -12.21
N TYR A 45 -9.63 5.44 -11.01
CA TYR A 45 -9.83 6.40 -9.91
C TYR A 45 -8.48 6.70 -9.27
N ASP A 46 -8.44 7.73 -8.42
CA ASP A 46 -7.23 8.14 -7.74
C ASP A 46 -7.18 7.51 -6.33
N MET A 47 -6.30 6.55 -6.13
CA MET A 47 -6.10 5.91 -4.82
C MET A 47 -5.68 6.91 -3.73
N ALA A 48 -5.09 8.05 -4.11
CA ALA A 48 -4.75 9.09 -3.16
C ALA A 48 -5.98 9.70 -2.46
N GLU A 49 -7.15 9.69 -3.11
CA GLU A 49 -8.40 10.15 -2.50
C GLU A 49 -8.86 9.18 -1.41
N VAL A 50 -8.76 7.86 -1.67
CA VAL A 50 -9.05 6.83 -0.67
C VAL A 50 -8.12 6.98 0.54
N ILE A 51 -6.80 7.15 0.30
CA ILE A 51 -5.83 7.34 1.37
C ILE A 51 -6.21 8.55 2.22
N ARG A 52 -6.52 9.70 1.61
CA ARG A 52 -6.92 10.91 2.36
C ARG A 52 -8.19 10.71 3.19
N ALA A 53 -9.14 9.94 2.66
CA ALA A 53 -10.40 9.69 3.34
C ALA A 53 -10.25 8.83 4.60
N ILE A 54 -9.25 7.94 4.65
CA ILE A 54 -9.10 6.97 5.75
C ILE A 54 -8.07 7.39 6.81
N VAL A 55 -7.09 8.25 6.47
CA VAL A 55 -6.04 8.64 7.40
C VAL A 55 -6.43 9.82 8.27
N ASP A 56 -5.75 9.99 9.40
CA ASP A 56 -5.97 11.12 10.32
C ASP A 56 -5.78 12.45 9.59
N ASN A 57 -6.76 13.36 9.75
CA ASN A 57 -6.78 14.70 9.15
C ASN A 57 -6.57 14.73 7.61
N GLY A 58 -6.68 13.61 6.92
CA GLY A 58 -6.38 13.50 5.48
C GLY A 58 -4.89 13.72 5.12
N GLU A 59 -4.00 13.67 6.11
CA GLU A 59 -2.58 13.97 5.93
C GLU A 59 -1.72 12.72 5.74
N TYR A 60 -0.90 12.72 4.71
CA TYR A 60 0.11 11.68 4.47
C TYR A 60 1.36 12.26 3.82
N LEU A 61 2.46 11.55 3.94
CA LEU A 61 3.75 11.87 3.32
C LEU A 61 4.12 10.80 2.31
N GLU A 62 3.97 11.08 1.01
CA GLU A 62 4.34 10.15 -0.04
C GLU A 62 5.86 10.07 -0.22
N SER A 63 6.38 8.85 -0.26
CA SER A 63 7.76 8.55 -0.57
C SER A 63 7.95 8.37 -2.08
N ALA A 64 8.86 9.13 -2.67
CA ALA A 64 9.20 9.08 -4.09
C ALA A 64 7.99 9.24 -5.05
N PRO A 65 7.19 10.32 -4.98
CA PRO A 65 5.97 10.50 -5.76
C PRO A 65 6.20 10.56 -7.29
N GLY A 66 7.42 10.93 -7.70
CA GLY A 66 7.80 10.98 -9.12
C GLY A 66 8.24 9.64 -9.72
N TYR A 67 8.46 8.61 -8.89
CA TYR A 67 8.97 7.29 -9.31
C TYR A 67 7.91 6.20 -9.16
N ALA A 68 7.73 5.35 -10.19
CA ALA A 68 6.76 4.26 -10.21
C ALA A 68 5.38 4.71 -9.72
N LYS A 69 4.74 5.58 -10.49
CA LYS A 69 3.47 6.22 -10.12
C LYS A 69 2.28 5.27 -10.04
N ASN A 70 2.41 4.07 -10.58
CA ASN A 70 1.45 2.96 -10.51
C ASN A 70 1.36 2.33 -9.12
N ILE A 71 2.25 2.70 -8.19
CA ILE A 71 2.17 2.34 -6.77
C ILE A 71 2.48 3.54 -5.88
N ILE A 72 1.68 3.73 -4.85
CA ILE A 72 1.88 4.74 -3.81
C ILE A 72 2.53 4.05 -2.62
N THR A 73 3.57 4.68 -2.07
CA THR A 73 4.15 4.34 -0.77
C THR A 73 4.19 5.60 0.06
N CYS A 74 3.56 5.59 1.21
CA CYS A 74 3.48 6.78 2.04
C CYS A 74 3.44 6.46 3.54
N PHE A 75 3.83 7.43 4.35
CA PHE A 75 3.60 7.43 5.79
C PHE A 75 2.33 8.22 6.08
N ALA A 76 1.51 7.70 6.98
CA ALA A 76 0.29 8.33 7.43
C ALA A 76 0.08 8.03 8.93
N ARG A 77 -1.07 8.42 9.47
CA ARG A 77 -1.43 8.10 10.84
C ARG A 77 -2.85 7.56 10.93
N PHE A 78 -3.03 6.63 11.87
CA PHE A 78 -4.33 6.19 12.35
C PHE A 78 -4.35 6.34 13.88
N ASN A 79 -5.28 7.14 14.38
CA ASN A 79 -5.39 7.49 15.80
C ASN A 79 -4.05 7.97 16.41
N GLY A 80 -3.35 8.84 15.68
CA GLY A 80 -2.07 9.40 16.05
C GLY A 80 -0.86 8.50 15.83
N GLN A 81 -1.04 7.20 15.59
CA GLN A 81 0.03 6.24 15.40
C GLN A 81 0.51 6.22 13.94
N SER A 82 1.82 6.29 13.73
CA SER A 82 2.42 6.21 12.40
C SER A 82 2.25 4.83 11.78
N VAL A 83 1.88 4.81 10.50
CA VAL A 83 1.75 3.61 9.67
C VAL A 83 2.39 3.83 8.30
N GLY A 84 2.88 2.77 7.69
CA GLY A 84 3.29 2.74 6.29
C GLY A 84 2.14 2.23 5.42
N ILE A 85 1.80 2.97 4.37
CA ILE A 85 0.78 2.56 3.40
C ILE A 85 1.44 2.20 2.08
N VAL A 86 1.09 1.02 1.56
CA VAL A 86 1.44 0.57 0.21
C VAL A 86 0.15 0.37 -0.57
N ALA A 87 -0.05 1.10 -1.65
CA ALA A 87 -1.30 1.09 -2.39
C ALA A 87 -1.09 1.05 -3.91
N ASN A 88 -1.84 0.23 -4.63
CA ASN A 88 -1.86 0.31 -6.08
C ASN A 88 -2.54 1.60 -6.53
N GLN A 89 -2.06 2.23 -7.61
CA GLN A 89 -2.63 3.46 -8.15
C GLN A 89 -3.26 3.22 -9.53
N PRO A 90 -4.57 2.95 -9.58
CA PRO A 90 -5.25 2.62 -10.84
C PRO A 90 -5.22 3.72 -11.90
N LYS A 91 -5.01 4.96 -11.50
CA LYS A 91 -4.88 6.11 -12.39
C LYS A 91 -3.67 6.01 -13.32
N PHE A 92 -2.64 5.26 -12.91
CA PHE A 92 -1.43 5.02 -13.69
C PHE A 92 -1.31 3.54 -14.01
N MET A 93 -1.29 3.21 -15.30
CA MET A 93 -1.13 1.83 -15.81
C MET A 93 -2.10 0.84 -15.14
N ALA A 94 -3.34 1.28 -14.82
CA ALA A 94 -4.35 0.48 -14.12
C ALA A 94 -3.87 -0.15 -12.78
N GLY A 95 -2.82 0.35 -12.16
CA GLY A 95 -2.27 -0.18 -10.91
C GLY A 95 -1.48 -1.49 -11.06
N VAL A 96 -1.08 -1.89 -12.27
CA VAL A 96 -0.28 -3.10 -12.49
C VAL A 96 1.06 -3.03 -11.75
N LEU A 97 1.61 -4.17 -11.37
CA LEU A 97 2.96 -4.26 -10.83
C LEU A 97 3.98 -4.44 -11.96
N ASP A 98 4.85 -3.48 -12.12
CA ASP A 98 6.05 -3.56 -12.95
C ASP A 98 7.32 -3.72 -12.08
N ILE A 99 8.46 -3.79 -12.71
CA ILE A 99 9.77 -3.90 -12.04
C ILE A 99 9.97 -2.76 -11.04
N ASN A 100 9.64 -1.53 -11.44
CA ASN A 100 9.91 -0.34 -10.62
C ASN A 100 8.95 -0.24 -9.44
N ALA A 101 7.66 -0.54 -9.64
CA ALA A 101 6.67 -0.61 -8.56
C ALA A 101 7.05 -1.66 -7.52
N SER A 102 7.45 -2.85 -7.97
CA SER A 102 7.89 -3.94 -7.09
C SER A 102 9.11 -3.53 -6.25
N ARG A 103 10.09 -2.86 -6.87
CA ARG A 103 11.30 -2.35 -6.17
C ARG A 103 10.97 -1.25 -5.16
N LYS A 104 10.10 -0.29 -5.55
CA LYS A 104 9.67 0.81 -4.69
C LYS A 104 8.95 0.27 -3.45
N ALA A 105 7.97 -0.60 -3.66
CA ALA A 105 7.21 -1.21 -2.57
C ALA A 105 8.07 -2.09 -1.67
N ALA A 106 8.89 -2.98 -2.23
CA ALA A 106 9.76 -3.87 -1.44
C ALA A 106 10.72 -3.09 -0.53
N ARG A 107 11.32 -2.01 -1.06
CA ARG A 107 12.20 -1.15 -0.27
C ARG A 107 11.45 -0.45 0.87
N PHE A 108 10.24 0.03 0.59
CA PHE A 108 9.42 0.71 1.57
C PHE A 108 8.94 -0.22 2.69
N VAL A 109 8.48 -1.43 2.34
CA VAL A 109 8.08 -2.47 3.32
C VAL A 109 9.23 -2.81 4.26
N ARG A 110 10.43 -3.05 3.72
CA ARG A 110 11.63 -3.34 4.53
C ARG A 110 12.03 -2.16 5.42
N PHE A 111 11.83 -0.94 4.93
CA PHE A 111 12.07 0.25 5.75
C PHE A 111 11.09 0.31 6.93
N CYS A 112 9.81 0.12 6.68
CA CYS A 112 8.79 0.11 7.74
C CYS A 112 9.08 -0.98 8.78
N ASP A 113 9.42 -2.20 8.34
CA ASP A 113 9.78 -3.30 9.23
C ASP A 113 11.01 -2.98 10.09
N ALA A 114 12.06 -2.38 9.49
CA ALA A 114 13.27 -2.02 10.21
C ALA A 114 13.05 -0.97 11.33
N PHE A 115 12.00 -0.18 11.22
CA PHE A 115 11.64 0.86 12.20
C PHE A 115 10.35 0.58 12.97
N ASN A 116 9.88 -0.66 12.98
CA ASN A 116 8.69 -1.11 13.70
C ASN A 116 7.40 -0.33 13.33
N ILE A 117 7.29 0.11 12.08
CA ILE A 117 6.13 0.85 11.57
C ILE A 117 5.12 -0.15 10.96
N PRO A 118 3.90 -0.27 11.51
CA PRO A 118 2.87 -1.16 10.96
C PRO A 118 2.53 -0.84 9.51
N LEU A 119 2.12 -1.86 8.76
CA LEU A 119 1.83 -1.76 7.33
C LEU A 119 0.34 -1.89 7.03
N VAL A 120 -0.17 -0.97 6.21
CA VAL A 120 -1.49 -1.06 5.60
C VAL A 120 -1.33 -1.17 4.08
N THR A 121 -1.94 -2.19 3.50
CA THR A 121 -1.85 -2.45 2.05
C THR A 121 -3.24 -2.29 1.42
N LEU A 122 -3.36 -1.39 0.46
CA LEU A 122 -4.59 -1.16 -0.31
C LEU A 122 -4.42 -1.77 -1.70
N VAL A 123 -5.23 -2.80 -2.00
CA VAL A 123 -5.07 -3.61 -3.20
C VAL A 123 -6.12 -3.28 -4.25
N ASP A 124 -5.65 -2.88 -5.43
CA ASP A 124 -6.40 -2.86 -6.67
C ASP A 124 -5.42 -3.15 -7.82
N VAL A 125 -5.11 -4.43 -8.02
CA VAL A 125 -4.08 -4.89 -8.93
C VAL A 125 -4.60 -5.92 -9.92
N PRO A 126 -4.54 -5.63 -11.24
CA PRO A 126 -4.97 -6.58 -12.28
C PRO A 126 -3.91 -7.65 -12.59
N GLY A 127 -2.66 -7.46 -12.19
CA GLY A 127 -1.59 -8.39 -12.49
C GLY A 127 -0.20 -7.75 -12.50
N PHE A 128 0.80 -8.53 -12.86
CA PHE A 128 2.11 -8.01 -13.26
C PHE A 128 2.05 -7.49 -14.70
N LEU A 129 2.85 -6.47 -15.01
CA LEU A 129 2.92 -5.93 -16.35
C LEU A 129 3.54 -6.96 -17.31
N PRO A 130 2.81 -7.43 -18.33
CA PRO A 130 3.35 -8.37 -19.32
C PRO A 130 4.25 -7.64 -20.33
N GLY A 131 5.03 -8.42 -21.06
CA GLY A 131 5.82 -7.96 -22.20
C GLY A 131 7.30 -8.28 -22.09
N THR A 132 7.94 -8.43 -23.24
CA THR A 132 9.34 -8.88 -23.34
C THR A 132 10.31 -8.02 -22.56
N THR A 133 10.12 -6.71 -22.52
CA THR A 133 10.97 -5.79 -21.74
C THR A 133 10.88 -6.09 -20.24
N GLN A 134 9.70 -6.39 -19.73
CA GLN A 134 9.52 -6.75 -18.31
C GLN A 134 10.06 -8.15 -18.02
N GLU A 135 9.81 -9.10 -18.91
CA GLU A 135 10.30 -10.48 -18.77
C GLU A 135 11.83 -10.52 -18.75
N TYR A 136 12.51 -9.94 -19.76
CA TYR A 136 13.96 -9.87 -19.82
C TYR A 136 14.55 -8.96 -18.74
N GLY A 137 13.83 -7.94 -18.31
CA GLY A 137 14.21 -7.06 -17.20
C GLY A 137 14.10 -7.72 -15.83
N GLY A 138 13.49 -8.92 -15.73
CA GLY A 138 13.39 -9.70 -14.51
C GLY A 138 12.20 -9.32 -13.64
N VAL A 139 11.02 -9.11 -14.22
CA VAL A 139 9.79 -8.79 -13.47
C VAL A 139 9.50 -9.81 -12.36
N ILE A 140 9.75 -11.11 -12.62
CA ILE A 140 9.56 -12.19 -11.64
C ILE A 140 10.56 -12.01 -10.47
N THR A 141 11.83 -11.75 -10.77
CA THR A 141 12.86 -11.52 -9.74
C THR A 141 12.53 -10.32 -8.87
N HIS A 142 12.07 -9.22 -9.47
CA HIS A 142 11.71 -8.01 -8.73
C HIS A 142 10.37 -8.15 -7.99
N GLY A 143 9.40 -8.86 -8.55
CA GLY A 143 8.18 -9.26 -7.86
C GLY A 143 8.45 -10.14 -6.65
N ALA A 144 9.38 -11.09 -6.77
CA ALA A 144 9.82 -11.91 -5.66
C ALA A 144 10.45 -11.09 -4.52
N LYS A 145 11.15 -9.99 -4.81
CA LYS A 145 11.67 -9.09 -3.75
C LYS A 145 10.55 -8.48 -2.91
N LEU A 146 9.42 -8.14 -3.54
CA LEU A 146 8.25 -7.63 -2.82
C LEU A 146 7.62 -8.73 -1.98
N LEU A 147 7.46 -9.93 -2.54
CA LEU A 147 6.96 -11.10 -1.82
C LEU A 147 7.81 -11.38 -0.58
N PHE A 148 9.13 -11.47 -0.73
CA PHE A 148 10.05 -11.71 0.38
C PHE A 148 10.00 -10.60 1.43
N ALA A 149 9.91 -9.32 1.02
CA ALA A 149 9.80 -8.21 1.95
C ALA A 149 8.57 -8.36 2.88
N TYR A 150 7.42 -8.72 2.32
CA TYR A 150 6.22 -8.96 3.13
C TYR A 150 6.29 -10.25 3.97
N CYS A 151 6.92 -11.32 3.46
CA CYS A 151 7.09 -12.55 4.21
C CYS A 151 8.03 -12.39 5.41
N GLU A 152 9.09 -11.60 5.24
CA GLU A 152 10.10 -11.34 6.28
C GLU A 152 9.61 -10.31 7.32
N ALA A 153 8.72 -9.38 6.92
CA ALA A 153 8.24 -8.31 7.78
C ALA A 153 7.53 -8.86 9.02
N THR A 154 7.98 -8.42 10.19
CA THR A 154 7.48 -8.82 11.51
C THR A 154 6.44 -7.85 12.07
N VAL A 155 6.36 -6.64 11.51
CA VAL A 155 5.35 -5.64 11.89
C VAL A 155 3.93 -6.08 11.55
N PRO A 156 2.91 -5.58 12.26
CA PRO A 156 1.51 -5.85 11.92
C PRO A 156 1.18 -5.45 10.47
N LYS A 157 0.48 -6.32 9.76
CA LYS A 157 0.10 -6.15 8.34
C LYS A 157 -1.40 -6.25 8.16
N VAL A 158 -2.02 -5.14 7.79
CA VAL A 158 -3.45 -5.07 7.44
C VAL A 158 -3.59 -4.88 5.93
N THR A 159 -4.40 -5.69 5.30
CA THR A 159 -4.63 -5.62 3.85
C THR A 159 -6.10 -5.41 3.56
N VAL A 160 -6.41 -4.47 2.68
CA VAL A 160 -7.76 -4.21 2.22
C VAL A 160 -7.80 -4.32 0.70
N THR A 161 -8.55 -5.27 0.20
CA THR A 161 -8.81 -5.41 -1.25
C THR A 161 -9.99 -4.52 -1.61
N LEU A 162 -9.74 -3.50 -2.43
CA LEU A 162 -10.75 -2.52 -2.80
C LEU A 162 -11.52 -2.94 -4.05
N ARG A 163 -10.80 -3.44 -5.07
CA ARG A 163 -11.40 -3.85 -6.33
C ARG A 163 -10.68 -5.08 -6.90
N LYS A 164 -9.79 -4.92 -7.86
CA LYS A 164 -9.11 -6.06 -8.51
C LYS A 164 -8.01 -6.65 -7.62
N ALA A 165 -7.99 -7.97 -7.54
CA ALA A 165 -6.93 -8.72 -6.84
C ALA A 165 -6.67 -10.01 -7.63
N TYR A 166 -5.85 -9.92 -8.69
CA TYR A 166 -5.70 -11.03 -9.63
C TYR A 166 -4.32 -11.68 -9.57
N GLY A 167 -4.33 -12.99 -9.54
CA GLY A 167 -3.19 -13.87 -9.73
C GLY A 167 -2.02 -13.62 -8.78
N GLY A 168 -0.79 -13.78 -9.29
CA GLY A 168 0.43 -13.62 -8.51
C GLY A 168 0.67 -12.21 -7.96
N ALA A 169 0.16 -11.18 -8.64
CA ALA A 169 0.29 -9.81 -8.18
C ALA A 169 -0.52 -9.54 -6.90
N TYR A 170 -1.71 -10.13 -6.78
CA TYR A 170 -2.46 -10.12 -5.54
C TYR A 170 -1.69 -10.80 -4.40
N ILE A 171 -1.08 -11.97 -4.70
CA ILE A 171 -0.36 -12.73 -3.67
C ILE A 171 0.77 -11.90 -3.07
N VAL A 172 1.57 -11.21 -3.87
CA VAL A 172 2.71 -10.42 -3.38
C VAL A 172 2.32 -9.12 -2.65
N MET A 173 1.06 -8.67 -2.77
CA MET A 173 0.55 -7.48 -2.10
C MET A 173 -0.01 -7.80 -0.70
N SER A 174 0.80 -8.41 0.15
CA SER A 174 0.45 -8.74 1.55
C SER A 174 -0.82 -9.58 1.69
N SER A 175 -0.98 -10.57 0.80
CA SER A 175 -2.14 -11.46 0.88
C SER A 175 -2.09 -12.35 2.11
N LYS A 176 -3.23 -12.94 2.46
CA LYS A 176 -3.34 -13.92 3.54
C LYS A 176 -2.41 -15.14 3.34
N HIS A 177 -2.14 -15.51 2.08
CA HIS A 177 -1.26 -16.64 1.71
C HIS A 177 0.20 -16.43 2.16
N ILE A 178 0.66 -15.17 2.26
CA ILE A 178 2.01 -14.82 2.69
C ILE A 178 2.05 -14.18 4.09
N ARG A 179 1.12 -14.57 4.95
CA ARG A 179 1.05 -14.13 6.35
C ARG A 179 0.67 -12.66 6.55
N GLY A 180 -0.23 -12.11 5.71
CA GLY A 180 -0.96 -10.90 6.06
C GLY A 180 -1.82 -11.19 7.29
N ASP A 181 -1.70 -10.39 8.37
CA ASP A 181 -2.35 -10.69 9.65
C ASP A 181 -3.86 -10.54 9.56
N ILE A 182 -4.32 -9.41 8.98
CA ILE A 182 -5.73 -9.12 8.80
C ILE A 182 -5.98 -8.76 7.34
N ASN A 183 -6.97 -9.41 6.72
CA ASN A 183 -7.34 -9.17 5.34
C ASN A 183 -8.83 -8.87 5.26
N TYR A 184 -9.16 -7.67 4.76
CA TYR A 184 -10.51 -7.24 4.47
C TYR A 184 -10.73 -7.16 2.96
N ALA A 185 -11.97 -7.30 2.54
CA ALA A 185 -12.39 -7.09 1.17
C ALA A 185 -13.57 -6.12 1.15
N TRP A 186 -13.51 -5.16 0.25
CA TRP A 186 -14.62 -4.25 -0.02
C TRP A 186 -15.73 -4.99 -0.76
N PRO A 187 -16.99 -4.54 -0.72
CA PRO A 187 -18.08 -5.15 -1.50
C PRO A 187 -17.82 -5.20 -3.01
N THR A 188 -16.99 -4.26 -3.52
CA THR A 188 -16.56 -4.19 -4.92
C THR A 188 -15.36 -5.05 -5.26
N ALA A 189 -14.84 -5.82 -4.29
CA ALA A 189 -13.62 -6.61 -4.48
C ALA A 189 -13.86 -7.82 -5.40
N GLU A 190 -12.98 -7.96 -6.38
CA GLU A 190 -12.92 -9.10 -7.29
C GLU A 190 -11.61 -9.84 -7.08
N ILE A 191 -11.66 -11.01 -6.46
CA ILE A 191 -10.49 -11.85 -6.19
C ILE A 191 -10.54 -13.05 -7.13
N ALA A 192 -9.53 -13.19 -7.98
CA ALA A 192 -9.46 -14.25 -8.95
C ALA A 192 -8.05 -14.82 -9.12
N VAL A 193 -7.98 -16.11 -9.41
CA VAL A 193 -6.80 -16.79 -9.96
C VAL A 193 -7.01 -16.81 -11.47
N MET A 194 -6.06 -16.23 -12.22
CA MET A 194 -6.07 -16.32 -13.69
C MET A 194 -5.54 -17.65 -14.16
#